data_ecc333adfe0352258702184608131bf3
#
_entry.id   ecc333adfe0352258702184608131bf3
#
_cell.length_a   1.000
_cell.length_b   1.000
_cell.length_c   1.000
_cell.angle_alpha   90.00
_cell.angle_beta   90.00
_cell.angle_gamma   90.00
#
_symmetry.space_group_name_H-M   'P 1'
#
loop_
_entity.id
_entity.type
_entity.pdbx_description
1 polymer ?
#
loop_
_entity_poly.entity_id
_entity_poly.type
_entity_poly.pdbx_seq_one_letter_code
_entity_poly.pdbx_strand_id
1 'polypeptide(L)'
;MNVNIQFKKGVLELCVLVLIGRKDRYGYELAQAVSRHIEVAEGALYPLLRRLVSEGYCTTYLRESTEGPPRKYYRLTDTGSHYTRILTREWNDFVHNVASLLEEGNSDE
;
A
#
# COMPACT_ATOMS: atom_id res chain seq x y z
N MET A 1 -3.47 12.12 20.17
CA MET A 1 -3.53 11.19 19.05
C MET A 1 -2.90 11.82 17.81
N ASN A 2 -2.10 11.05 17.11
CA ASN A 2 -1.51 11.55 15.87
C ASN A 2 -2.53 11.49 14.73
N VAL A 3 -2.86 12.64 14.17
CA VAL A 3 -3.85 12.76 13.07
C VAL A 3 -3.40 11.96 11.83
N ASN A 4 -2.10 11.96 11.53
CA ASN A 4 -1.57 11.21 10.40
C ASN A 4 -1.84 9.72 10.49
N ILE A 5 -1.77 9.16 11.70
CA ILE A 5 -2.04 7.72 11.91
C ILE A 5 -3.48 7.41 11.57
N GLN A 6 -4.41 8.28 11.94
CA GLN A 6 -5.83 8.09 11.63
C GLN A 6 -6.09 8.06 10.13
N PHE A 7 -5.52 9.01 9.40
CA PHE A 7 -5.73 9.08 7.95
C PHE A 7 -5.04 7.95 7.19
N LYS A 8 -3.94 7.42 7.74
CA LYS A 8 -3.19 6.37 7.06
C LYS A 8 -3.74 4.97 7.27
N LYS A 9 -4.63 4.80 8.24
CA LYS A 9 -5.18 3.47 8.52
C LYS A 9 -5.91 2.95 7.30
N GLY A 10 -5.47 1.82 6.78
CA GLY A 10 -6.02 1.22 5.57
C GLY A 10 -5.41 1.71 4.27
N VAL A 11 -4.72 2.85 4.28
CA VAL A 11 -4.09 3.39 3.08
C VAL A 11 -2.80 2.68 2.74
N LEU A 12 -2.07 2.23 3.76
CA LEU A 12 -0.79 1.53 3.54
C LEU A 12 -0.96 0.31 2.65
N GLU A 13 -2.03 -0.46 2.85
CA GLU A 13 -2.32 -1.63 2.03
C GLU A 13 -2.42 -1.26 0.55
N LEU A 14 -3.19 -0.22 0.24
CA LEU A 14 -3.35 0.25 -1.13
C LEU A 14 -2.00 0.67 -1.73
N CYS A 15 -1.23 1.46 -0.99
CA CYS A 15 0.08 1.94 -1.46
C CYS A 15 1.02 0.79 -1.78
N VAL A 16 1.08 -0.19 -0.89
CA VAL A 16 1.95 -1.36 -1.07
C VAL A 16 1.53 -2.18 -2.29
N LEU A 17 0.23 -2.43 -2.43
CA LEU A 17 -0.29 -3.19 -3.57
C LEU A 17 0.00 -2.48 -4.90
N VAL A 18 -0.20 -1.17 -4.95
CA VAL A 18 0.08 -0.38 -6.15
C VAL A 18 1.56 -0.47 -6.52
N LEU A 19 2.44 -0.36 -5.54
CA LEU A 19 3.88 -0.44 -5.80
C LEU A 19 4.31 -1.81 -6.30
N ILE A 20 3.80 -2.88 -5.69
CA ILE A 20 4.11 -4.24 -6.13
C ILE A 20 3.53 -4.49 -7.52
N GLY A 21 2.38 -3.90 -7.82
CA GLY A 21 1.77 -4.01 -9.15
C GLY A 21 2.57 -3.38 -10.26
N ARG A 22 3.40 -2.38 -9.95
CA ARG A 22 4.27 -1.74 -10.94
C ARG A 22 5.49 -2.59 -11.25
N LYS A 23 6.04 -3.24 -10.25
CA LYS A 23 7.14 -4.21 -10.40
C LYS A 23 7.31 -4.97 -9.09
N ASP A 24 7.89 -6.15 -9.18
CA ASP A 24 8.22 -6.95 -8.00
C ASP A 24 9.20 -6.18 -7.12
N ARG A 25 9.01 -6.24 -5.81
CA ARG A 25 9.84 -5.50 -4.87
C ARG A 25 10.10 -6.32 -3.62
N TYR A 26 11.23 -6.08 -2.96
CA TYR A 26 11.49 -6.69 -1.65
C TYR A 26 11.12 -5.70 -0.54
N GLY A 27 11.00 -6.23 0.70
CA GLY A 27 10.43 -5.47 1.81
C GLY A 27 11.07 -4.12 2.08
N TYR A 28 12.41 -4.08 2.13
CA TYR A 28 13.12 -2.83 2.38
C TYR A 28 12.85 -1.78 1.30
N GLU A 29 12.81 -2.22 0.04
CA GLU A 29 12.52 -1.35 -1.10
C GLU A 29 11.11 -0.76 -1.00
N LEU A 30 10.14 -1.59 -0.59
CA LEU A 30 8.77 -1.14 -0.36
C LEU A 30 8.71 -0.09 0.74
N ALA A 31 9.40 -0.34 1.85
CA ALA A 31 9.42 0.59 2.97
C ALA A 31 9.94 1.95 2.52
N GLN A 32 11.03 1.97 1.76
CA GLN A 32 11.60 3.22 1.27
C GLN A 32 10.68 3.93 0.28
N ALA A 33 10.09 3.18 -0.64
CA ALA A 33 9.22 3.77 -1.66
C ALA A 33 7.98 4.41 -1.04
N VAL A 34 7.37 3.77 -0.06
CA VAL A 34 6.21 4.33 0.65
C VAL A 34 6.62 5.56 1.45
N SER A 35 7.77 5.50 2.12
CA SER A 35 8.25 6.59 2.98
C SER A 35 8.51 7.89 2.23
N ARG A 36 8.73 7.82 0.93
CA ARG A 36 8.90 9.04 0.12
C ARG A 36 7.61 9.85 0.02
N HIS A 37 6.47 9.23 0.28
CA HIS A 37 5.16 9.86 0.11
C HIS A 37 4.41 10.04 1.41
N ILE A 38 4.44 9.02 2.26
CA ILE A 38 3.73 9.06 3.54
C ILE A 38 4.63 8.51 4.64
N GLU A 39 4.43 9.02 5.84
CA GLU A 39 5.12 8.52 7.01
C GLU A 39 4.49 7.18 7.41
N VAL A 40 5.32 6.16 7.63
CA VAL A 40 4.87 4.82 7.97
C VAL A 40 5.44 4.44 9.33
N ALA A 41 4.60 3.93 10.20
CA ALA A 41 5.02 3.45 11.50
C ALA A 41 5.97 2.27 11.34
N GLU A 42 7.07 2.28 12.11
CA GLU A 42 8.01 1.18 12.13
C GLU A 42 7.27 -0.09 12.54
N GLY A 43 7.52 -1.17 11.82
CA GLY A 43 6.90 -2.45 12.10
C GLY A 43 5.52 -2.66 11.50
N ALA A 44 4.96 -1.67 10.81
CA ALA A 44 3.64 -1.81 10.19
C ALA A 44 3.67 -2.60 8.88
N LEU A 45 4.76 -2.51 8.14
CA LEU A 45 4.84 -3.06 6.79
C LEU A 45 4.86 -4.60 6.76
N TYR A 46 5.73 -5.22 7.55
CA TYR A 46 5.93 -6.67 7.45
C TYR A 46 4.71 -7.50 7.85
N PRO A 47 3.96 -7.14 8.89
CA PRO A 47 2.69 -7.83 9.16
C PRO A 47 1.70 -7.73 8.00
N LEU A 48 1.64 -6.56 7.35
CA LEU A 48 0.80 -6.37 6.18
C LEU A 48 1.23 -7.28 5.04
N LEU A 49 2.52 -7.34 4.76
CA LEU A 49 3.05 -8.20 3.68
C LEU A 49 2.71 -9.68 3.94
N ARG A 50 2.84 -10.12 5.19
CA ARG A 50 2.48 -11.50 5.56
C ARG A 50 1.00 -11.76 5.31
N ARG A 51 0.14 -10.80 5.64
CA ARG A 51 -1.30 -10.92 5.42
C ARG A 51 -1.63 -10.99 3.94
N LEU A 52 -1.00 -10.16 3.12
CA LEU A 52 -1.25 -10.16 1.67
C LEU A 52 -0.87 -11.49 1.04
N VAL A 53 0.21 -12.11 1.51
CA VAL A 53 0.59 -13.45 1.06
C VAL A 53 -0.42 -14.49 1.53
N SER A 54 -0.78 -14.43 2.82
CA SER A 54 -1.73 -15.36 3.41
C SER A 54 -3.09 -15.32 2.72
N GLU A 55 -3.54 -14.16 2.31
CA GLU A 55 -4.83 -13.99 1.64
C GLU A 55 -4.77 -14.23 0.13
N GLY A 56 -3.60 -14.56 -0.40
CA GLY A 56 -3.45 -14.89 -1.81
C GLY A 56 -3.33 -13.70 -2.74
N TYR A 57 -3.11 -12.51 -2.24
CA TYR A 57 -2.93 -11.32 -3.08
C TYR A 57 -1.51 -11.18 -3.59
N CYS A 58 -0.54 -11.79 -2.90
CA CYS A 58 0.86 -11.78 -3.28
C CYS A 58 1.46 -13.18 -3.15
N THR A 59 2.48 -13.43 -3.96
CA THR A 59 3.39 -14.57 -3.78
C THR A 59 4.79 -14.02 -3.56
N THR A 60 5.70 -14.87 -3.10
CA THR A 60 7.07 -14.47 -2.83
C THR A 60 8.04 -15.41 -3.54
N TYR A 61 9.24 -14.89 -3.79
CA TYR A 61 10.36 -15.67 -4.29
C TYR A 61 11.66 -15.05 -3.81
N LEU A 62 12.72 -15.84 -3.77
CA LEU A 62 14.03 -15.36 -3.37
C LEU A 62 14.84 -15.00 -4.60
N ARG A 63 15.61 -13.92 -4.48
CA ARG A 63 16.53 -13.49 -5.53
C ARG A 63 17.91 -13.31 -4.92
N GLU A 64 18.93 -13.83 -5.59
CA GLU A 64 20.32 -13.65 -5.16
C GLU A 64 20.68 -12.17 -5.07
N SER A 65 21.48 -11.85 -4.06
CA SER A 65 21.98 -10.49 -3.85
C SER A 65 23.49 -10.53 -3.79
N THR A 66 24.15 -9.60 -4.45
CA THR A 66 25.61 -9.48 -4.42
C THR A 66 26.10 -8.88 -3.11
N GLU A 67 25.22 -8.29 -2.32
CA GLU A 67 25.57 -7.55 -1.11
C GLU A 67 25.17 -8.25 0.19
N GLY A 68 24.72 -9.49 0.13
CA GLY A 68 24.30 -10.20 1.33
C GLY A 68 23.44 -11.40 1.01
N PRO A 69 22.62 -11.83 1.98
CA PRO A 69 21.73 -12.98 1.77
C PRO A 69 20.71 -12.70 0.67
N PRO A 70 20.12 -13.75 0.09
CA PRO A 70 19.06 -13.58 -0.90
C PRO A 70 17.93 -12.72 -0.34
N ARG A 71 17.31 -11.93 -1.23
CA ARG A 71 16.20 -11.06 -0.86
C ARG A 71 14.87 -11.70 -1.24
N LYS A 72 13.88 -11.54 -0.38
CA LYS A 72 12.52 -12.02 -0.63
C LYS A 72 11.75 -10.95 -1.38
N TYR A 73 11.37 -11.27 -2.61
CA TYR A 73 10.58 -10.38 -3.46
C TYR A 73 9.11 -10.75 -3.38
N TYR A 74 8.26 -9.74 -3.52
CA TYR A 74 6.81 -9.89 -3.53
C TYR A 74 6.29 -9.58 -4.93
N ARG A 75 5.34 -10.38 -5.37
CA ARG A 75 4.71 -10.25 -6.69
C ARG A 75 3.20 -10.36 -6.52
N LEU A 76 2.44 -9.51 -7.22
CA LEU A 76 0.98 -9.63 -7.20
C LEU A 76 0.56 -10.88 -7.95
N THR A 77 -0.45 -11.55 -7.39
CA THR A 77 -1.20 -12.60 -8.10
C THR A 77 -2.25 -11.92 -8.98
N ASP A 78 -2.93 -12.69 -9.83
CA ASP A 78 -4.06 -12.17 -10.60
C ASP A 78 -5.15 -11.65 -9.67
N THR A 79 -5.42 -12.38 -8.59
CA THR A 79 -6.36 -11.96 -7.56
C THR A 79 -5.91 -10.64 -6.92
N GLY A 80 -4.61 -10.51 -6.63
CA GLY A 80 -4.05 -9.30 -6.07
C GLY A 80 -4.18 -8.11 -7.00
N SER A 81 -3.95 -8.32 -8.30
CA SER A 81 -4.13 -7.26 -9.30
C SER A 81 -5.57 -6.79 -9.35
N HIS A 82 -6.51 -7.72 -9.35
CA HIS A 82 -7.93 -7.39 -9.36
C HIS A 82 -8.33 -6.61 -8.11
N TYR A 83 -7.88 -7.08 -6.96
CA TYR A 83 -8.14 -6.43 -5.67
C TYR A 83 -7.57 -5.01 -5.66
N THR A 84 -6.36 -4.82 -6.18
CA THR A 84 -5.72 -3.51 -6.26
C THR A 84 -6.55 -2.53 -7.08
N ARG A 85 -7.11 -2.99 -8.20
CA ARG A 85 -7.96 -2.13 -9.04
C ARG A 85 -9.24 -1.71 -8.30
N ILE A 86 -9.84 -2.63 -7.56
CA ILE A 86 -11.04 -2.32 -6.77
C ILE A 86 -10.71 -1.29 -5.69
N LEU A 87 -9.64 -1.51 -4.93
CA LEU A 87 -9.24 -0.58 -3.87
C LEU A 87 -8.90 0.80 -4.41
N THR A 88 -8.22 0.85 -5.55
CA THR A 88 -7.86 2.13 -6.17
C THR A 88 -9.10 2.92 -6.55
N ARG A 89 -10.09 2.24 -7.12
CA ARG A 89 -11.36 2.88 -7.50
C ARG A 89 -12.10 3.40 -6.26
N GLU A 90 -12.19 2.56 -5.23
CA GLU A 90 -12.87 2.94 -3.99
C GLU A 90 -12.18 4.12 -3.32
N TRP A 91 -10.85 4.14 -3.33
CA TRP A 91 -10.09 5.26 -2.78
C TRP A 91 -10.37 6.55 -3.54
N ASN A 92 -10.33 6.50 -4.87
CA ASN A 92 -10.58 7.67 -5.68
C ASN A 92 -11.99 8.22 -5.48
N ASP A 93 -12.99 7.34 -5.39
CA ASP A 93 -14.37 7.74 -5.13
C ASP A 93 -14.51 8.36 -3.75
N PHE A 94 -13.88 7.75 -2.76
CA PHE A 94 -13.94 8.26 -1.38
C PHE A 94 -13.31 9.64 -1.29
N VAL A 95 -12.13 9.83 -1.85
CA VAL A 95 -11.43 11.12 -1.84
C VAL A 95 -12.26 12.19 -2.54
N HIS A 96 -12.83 11.84 -3.69
CA HIS A 96 -13.68 12.76 -4.44
C HIS A 96 -14.90 13.18 -3.63
N ASN A 97 -15.57 12.21 -2.99
CA ASN A 97 -16.76 12.48 -2.22
C ASN A 97 -16.48 13.36 -1.01
N VAL A 98 -15.37 13.09 -0.31
CA VAL A 98 -14.98 13.90 0.84
C VAL A 98 -14.62 15.31 0.40
N ALA A 99 -13.87 15.45 -0.68
CA ALA A 99 -13.51 16.77 -1.22
C ALA A 99 -14.76 17.59 -1.59
N SER A 100 -15.74 16.92 -2.22
CA SER A 100 -17.00 17.57 -2.58
C SER A 100 -17.75 18.07 -1.35
N LEU A 101 -17.80 17.24 -0.32
CA LEU A 101 -18.46 17.61 0.94
C LEU A 101 -17.79 18.83 1.59
N LEU A 102 -16.47 18.87 1.60
CA LEU A 102 -15.74 19.98 2.20
C LEU A 102 -15.97 21.28 1.44
N GLU A 103 -16.01 21.23 0.11
CA GLU A 103 -16.30 22.39 -0.72
C GLU A 103 -17.73 22.87 -0.53
N GLU A 104 -18.68 21.94 -0.49
CA GLU A 104 -20.10 22.25 -0.30
C GLU A 104 -20.32 22.95 1.04
N GLY A 105 -19.66 22.49 2.10
CA GLY A 105 -19.74 23.12 3.39
C GLY A 105 -19.27 24.56 3.37
N ASN A 106 -18.26 24.86 2.60
CA ASN A 106 -17.74 26.22 2.44
C ASN A 106 -18.68 27.11 1.63
N SER A 107 -19.43 26.52 0.69
CA SER A 107 -20.34 27.26 -0.19
C SER A 107 -21.64 27.65 0.51
N ASP A 108 -22.07 26.87 1.45
CA ASP A 108 -23.35 27.08 2.15
C ASP A 108 -23.29 28.16 3.21
N GLU A 109 -22.13 28.64 3.50
CA GLU A 109 -21.92 29.70 4.48
C GLU A 109 -21.99 31.08 3.80
#